data_2ea756c9845e3896d49054b3eee3a254
#
_entry.id   2ea756c9845e3896d49054b3eee3a254
#
_cell.length_a   1.000
_cell.length_b   1.000
_cell.length_c   1.000
_cell.angle_alpha   90.00
_cell.angle_beta   90.00
_cell.angle_gamma   90.00
#
_symmetry.space_group_name_H-M   'P 1'
#
loop_
_entity.id
_entity.type
_entity.pdbx_description
1 polymer ?
#
loop_
_entity_poly.entity_id
_entity_poly.type
_entity_poly.pdbx_seq_one_letter_code
_entity_poly.pdbx_strand_id
1 'polypeptide(L)'
;MKAKKITSILLASTLLLSGALIGCSNSNTPKDTSAGSGSTQDSKDKEDANGGSTEAAKKIIVFQSKVEITDQLEELAAEYEDETGVEVEVWNTTGDDYFQQLKTKLANNQGPTVFSLAPGAEVEQMKSYVEDLSNLSIAGKIADGMATELDGKVVGIPYTVEGFGMVYNKDLIDPAKVTNADEFSKMLEEQKENGVNGFGLSQESYFLIGHILNTPFALQKDPKDFLDKLNKGEVKMADTPEFQEFAKMYGEIRDKSYNPLEVNYDKEIGDFATGKTASIHQGNWANGMFADYDVDFEMGMMPFPLSGNTKLAVSVPNAWFVNSQASDAEKQAGKDFLEWLYTSETGIRYLMEEFKFIPVVEGMESKDIDPLSKAVYDYTEAGNTITWVTNDWPAGIVDVYLKPVAEKFFTSDMTPEQFLEELDAGWAEANK
;
A
#
# COMPACT_ATOMS: atom_id res chain seq x y z
N MET A 1 -23.36 31.63 31.22
CA MET A 1 -22.42 32.72 31.41
C MET A 1 -21.42 32.37 32.50
N LYS A 2 -20.18 32.06 32.13
CA LYS A 2 -18.95 32.19 32.93
C LYS A 2 -17.79 31.83 31.98
N ALA A 3 -17.11 32.84 31.45
CA ALA A 3 -15.94 32.74 30.65
C ALA A 3 -14.74 32.34 31.51
N LYS A 4 -13.98 31.35 31.11
CA LYS A 4 -12.63 31.07 31.65
C LYS A 4 -11.58 31.55 30.63
N LYS A 5 -10.80 32.53 31.08
CA LYS A 5 -9.63 33.05 30.37
C LYS A 5 -8.50 32.02 30.43
N ILE A 6 -7.96 31.66 29.30
CA ILE A 6 -6.72 30.87 29.18
C ILE A 6 -5.60 31.87 28.87
N THR A 7 -4.61 31.88 29.74
CA THR A 7 -3.43 32.75 29.71
C THR A 7 -2.35 32.06 28.89
N SER A 8 -1.95 32.66 27.77
CA SER A 8 -0.83 32.22 26.95
C SER A 8 0.50 32.57 27.62
N ILE A 9 1.36 31.58 27.83
CA ILE A 9 2.76 31.79 28.27
C ILE A 9 3.64 31.58 27.01
N LEU A 10 4.23 32.69 26.53
CA LEU A 10 5.33 32.69 25.58
C LEU A 10 6.62 32.31 26.32
N LEU A 11 7.29 31.26 25.87
CA LEU A 11 8.68 30.99 26.28
C LEU A 11 9.58 31.28 25.07
N ALA A 12 10.38 32.34 25.18
CA ALA A 12 11.45 32.67 24.27
C ALA A 12 12.72 31.91 24.70
N SER A 13 13.31 31.10 23.82
CA SER A 13 14.61 30.50 24.01
C SER A 13 15.61 31.07 23.02
N THR A 14 16.61 31.73 23.59
CA THR A 14 17.76 32.36 22.97
C THR A 14 18.77 31.35 22.46
N LEU A 15 19.23 31.55 21.21
CA LEU A 15 20.43 30.92 20.64
C LEU A 15 21.69 31.42 21.34
N LEU A 16 22.61 30.53 21.65
CA LEU A 16 24.03 30.82 21.89
C LEU A 16 24.89 30.00 20.92
N LEU A 17 25.45 30.69 19.95
CA LEU A 17 26.58 30.25 19.12
C LEU A 17 27.86 30.29 19.98
N SER A 18 28.64 29.26 19.94
CA SER A 18 30.08 29.35 20.27
C SER A 18 30.85 28.40 19.37
N GLY A 19 31.58 28.99 18.43
CA GLY A 19 32.59 28.29 17.64
C GLY A 19 33.91 28.27 18.35
N ALA A 20 34.73 27.26 18.11
CA ALA A 20 36.18 27.31 18.22
C ALA A 20 36.83 26.29 17.28
N LEU A 21 37.58 26.81 16.36
CA LEU A 21 38.57 26.17 15.48
C LEU A 21 39.89 25.94 16.20
N ILE A 22 40.76 25.13 15.57
CA ILE A 22 42.22 24.95 15.73
C ILE A 22 42.50 23.48 16.19
N GLY A 23 43.36 22.70 15.55
CA GLY A 23 44.31 22.87 14.48
C GLY A 23 45.10 21.57 14.30
N CYS A 24 45.71 21.43 13.16
CA CYS A 24 46.61 20.34 12.72
C CYS A 24 47.84 20.20 13.55
N SER A 25 48.38 18.98 13.67
CA SER A 25 49.80 18.75 13.36
C SER A 25 50.24 17.28 13.50
N ASN A 26 50.86 16.84 12.55
CA ASN A 26 51.71 15.80 12.02
C ASN A 26 52.80 15.25 12.98
N SER A 27 53.08 13.97 12.77
CA SER A 27 54.38 13.32 12.53
C SER A 27 54.98 12.37 13.56
N ASN A 28 55.27 11.20 12.99
CA ASN A 28 56.46 10.34 13.13
C ASN A 28 56.66 9.40 14.32
N THR A 29 56.69 8.14 13.93
CA THR A 29 57.46 6.97 14.42
C THR A 29 58.96 7.30 14.69
N PRO A 30 59.81 6.45 15.34
CA PRO A 30 59.75 4.99 15.51
C PRO A 30 60.46 4.39 16.79
N LYS A 31 60.36 3.01 16.87
CA LYS A 31 61.36 2.07 17.46
C LYS A 31 61.54 2.01 18.98
N ASP A 32 61.79 0.93 19.60
CA ASP A 32 62.19 -0.46 19.39
C ASP A 32 62.33 -1.19 20.77
N THR A 33 62.21 -2.54 20.69
CA THR A 33 62.87 -3.55 21.53
C THR A 33 62.42 -3.70 23.01
N SER A 34 62.23 -4.85 23.59
CA SER A 34 62.65 -6.24 23.41
C SER A 34 62.07 -7.14 24.49
N ALA A 35 61.81 -8.35 24.13
CA ALA A 35 62.18 -9.62 24.72
C ALA A 35 61.76 -10.03 26.14
N GLY A 36 61.16 -11.22 26.17
CA GLY A 36 61.39 -12.11 27.32
C GLY A 36 60.28 -13.18 27.52
N SER A 37 60.50 -14.34 26.88
CA SER A 37 60.49 -15.70 27.40
C SER A 37 59.28 -16.22 28.18
N GLY A 38 58.44 -17.13 27.62
CA GLY A 38 58.67 -18.56 27.68
C GLY A 38 57.82 -19.26 28.73
N SER A 39 56.86 -20.04 28.32
CA SER A 39 56.82 -21.48 28.65
C SER A 39 55.59 -22.15 28.00
N THR A 40 55.90 -23.18 27.25
CA THR A 40 55.04 -24.26 26.73
C THR A 40 54.33 -24.98 27.85
N GLN A 41 53.03 -25.29 27.60
CA GLN A 41 52.47 -26.57 28.04
C GLN A 41 51.32 -27.03 27.11
N ASP A 42 51.55 -28.17 26.50
CA ASP A 42 50.65 -29.01 25.76
C ASP A 42 49.42 -29.40 26.58
N SER A 43 48.23 -29.39 25.94
CA SER A 43 47.21 -30.37 26.25
C SER A 43 46.16 -30.42 25.12
N LYS A 44 46.28 -31.46 24.33
CA LYS A 44 45.33 -32.34 23.70
C LYS A 44 43.91 -31.87 23.44
N ASP A 45 43.61 -32.04 22.15
CA ASP A 45 42.35 -32.32 21.50
C ASP A 45 41.18 -32.75 22.39
N LYS A 46 40.10 -31.99 22.32
CA LYS A 46 38.72 -32.50 22.32
C LYS A 46 37.96 -31.77 21.22
N GLU A 47 37.62 -32.51 20.20
CA GLU A 47 36.51 -32.19 19.31
C GLU A 47 35.24 -32.15 20.17
N ASP A 48 34.77 -30.96 20.47
CA ASP A 48 33.41 -30.72 20.87
C ASP A 48 32.67 -30.34 19.61
N ALA A 49 31.81 -31.24 19.14
CA ALA A 49 30.77 -30.99 18.20
C ALA A 49 29.88 -29.90 18.80
N ASN A 50 30.08 -28.66 18.39
CA ASN A 50 29.24 -27.55 18.74
C ASN A 50 27.96 -27.66 17.90
N GLY A 51 26.95 -28.33 18.43
CA GLY A 51 25.57 -28.16 18.03
C GLY A 51 25.18 -26.74 18.43
N GLY A 52 25.32 -25.80 17.52
CA GLY A 52 24.89 -24.43 17.73
C GLY A 52 23.38 -24.44 17.96
N SER A 53 22.96 -24.29 19.21
CA SER A 53 21.65 -23.77 19.51
C SER A 53 21.64 -22.33 19.05
N THR A 54 21.10 -22.02 17.89
CA THR A 54 20.75 -20.67 17.49
C THR A 54 19.75 -20.18 18.54
N GLU A 55 20.17 -19.22 19.36
CA GLU A 55 19.25 -18.58 20.31
C GLU A 55 18.10 -17.98 19.49
N ALA A 56 16.85 -18.26 19.88
CA ALA A 56 15.68 -17.75 19.17
C ALA A 56 15.68 -16.21 19.18
N ALA A 57 15.24 -15.59 18.11
CA ALA A 57 15.10 -14.15 18.05
C ALA A 57 14.11 -13.67 19.11
N LYS A 58 14.45 -12.60 19.82
CA LYS A 58 13.60 -11.99 20.85
C LYS A 58 12.82 -10.80 20.33
N LYS A 59 13.10 -10.38 19.11
CA LYS A 59 12.51 -9.23 18.47
C LYS A 59 12.44 -9.45 16.96
N ILE A 60 11.34 -9.02 16.36
CA ILE A 60 11.18 -8.87 14.91
C ILE A 60 10.70 -7.46 14.59
N ILE A 61 10.90 -7.04 13.34
CA ILE A 61 10.40 -5.77 12.80
C ILE A 61 9.43 -6.10 11.69
N VAL A 62 8.23 -5.53 11.77
CA VAL A 62 7.19 -5.61 10.73
C VAL A 62 7.06 -4.24 10.08
N PHE A 63 7.32 -4.14 8.77
CA PHE A 63 7.21 -2.90 8.02
C PHE A 63 6.10 -3.01 6.97
N GLN A 64 5.13 -2.10 7.02
CA GLN A 64 3.96 -2.14 6.15
C GLN A 64 3.48 -0.74 5.72
N SER A 65 2.61 -0.68 4.69
CA SER A 65 2.14 0.56 4.08
C SER A 65 0.65 0.86 4.31
N LYS A 66 -0.12 -0.07 4.92
CA LYS A 66 -1.55 0.10 5.19
C LYS A 66 -1.75 0.94 6.46
N VAL A 67 -1.79 2.26 6.29
CA VAL A 67 -1.89 3.19 7.43
C VAL A 67 -3.20 3.03 8.22
N GLU A 68 -4.24 2.54 7.57
CA GLU A 68 -5.57 2.31 8.14
C GLU A 68 -5.65 1.20 9.19
N ILE A 69 -4.62 0.34 9.30
CA ILE A 69 -4.55 -0.73 10.31
C ILE A 69 -3.43 -0.50 11.34
N THR A 70 -2.79 0.66 11.34
CA THR A 70 -1.57 0.91 12.12
C THR A 70 -1.80 0.68 13.62
N ASP A 71 -2.79 1.33 14.20
CA ASP A 71 -3.07 1.25 15.63
C ASP A 71 -3.42 -0.19 16.06
N GLN A 72 -4.26 -0.86 15.27
CA GLN A 72 -4.65 -2.24 15.53
C GLN A 72 -3.48 -3.23 15.35
N LEU A 73 -2.53 -2.94 14.42
CA LEU A 73 -1.34 -3.77 14.25
C LEU A 73 -0.35 -3.59 15.41
N GLU A 74 -0.26 -2.39 16.00
CA GLU A 74 0.53 -2.15 17.21
C GLU A 74 -0.09 -2.86 18.43
N GLU A 75 -1.42 -2.88 18.56
CA GLU A 75 -2.11 -3.66 19.59
C GLU A 75 -1.91 -5.16 19.41
N LEU A 76 -2.04 -5.70 18.18
CA LEU A 76 -1.74 -7.09 17.86
C LEU A 76 -0.30 -7.45 18.20
N ALA A 77 0.66 -6.55 17.93
CA ALA A 77 2.08 -6.74 18.24
C ALA A 77 2.29 -6.94 19.75
N ALA A 78 1.60 -6.17 20.59
CA ALA A 78 1.66 -6.31 22.05
C ALA A 78 1.05 -7.63 22.53
N GLU A 79 -0.09 -8.06 21.95
CA GLU A 79 -0.68 -9.39 22.28
C GLU A 79 0.23 -10.55 21.84
N TYR A 80 0.89 -10.44 20.69
CA TYR A 80 1.87 -11.43 20.25
C TYR A 80 3.07 -11.54 21.19
N GLU A 81 3.61 -10.40 21.68
CA GLU A 81 4.70 -10.37 22.65
C GLU A 81 4.25 -11.01 23.99
N ASP A 82 3.04 -10.70 24.46
CA ASP A 82 2.51 -11.28 25.69
C ASP A 82 2.33 -12.81 25.59
N GLU A 83 1.93 -13.32 24.42
CA GLU A 83 1.73 -14.75 24.20
C GLU A 83 3.03 -15.53 23.95
N THR A 84 4.01 -14.92 23.27
CA THR A 84 5.20 -15.63 22.76
C THR A 84 6.52 -15.21 23.40
N GLY A 85 6.55 -14.01 24.00
CA GLY A 85 7.77 -13.38 24.52
C GLY A 85 8.67 -12.79 23.43
N VAL A 86 8.20 -12.67 22.17
CA VAL A 86 8.90 -12.07 21.05
C VAL A 86 8.35 -10.67 20.80
N GLU A 87 9.16 -9.63 21.00
CA GLU A 87 8.82 -8.24 20.72
C GLU A 87 8.59 -8.04 19.23
N VAL A 88 7.51 -7.34 18.86
CA VAL A 88 7.24 -6.92 17.48
C VAL A 88 7.29 -5.40 17.39
N GLU A 89 8.29 -4.85 16.71
CA GLU A 89 8.35 -3.43 16.38
C GLU A 89 7.64 -3.18 15.04
N VAL A 90 6.61 -2.34 15.05
CA VAL A 90 5.85 -1.98 13.85
C VAL A 90 6.42 -0.70 13.25
N TRP A 91 6.78 -0.77 11.97
CA TRP A 91 7.13 0.40 11.17
C TRP A 91 6.03 0.65 10.15
N ASN A 92 5.65 1.91 10.03
CA ASN A 92 4.64 2.38 9.09
C ASN A 92 5.16 3.55 8.27
N THR A 93 4.72 3.66 7.03
CA THR A 93 4.82 4.86 6.21
C THR A 93 3.74 4.84 5.15
N THR A 94 3.38 5.99 4.63
CA THR A 94 2.41 6.10 3.54
C THR A 94 2.92 5.43 2.26
N GLY A 95 2.00 4.96 1.43
CA GLY A 95 2.31 4.20 0.22
C GLY A 95 3.33 4.88 -0.69
N ASP A 96 3.25 6.20 -0.85
CA ASP A 96 4.13 6.98 -1.74
C ASP A 96 5.64 6.82 -1.43
N ASP A 97 6.00 6.70 -0.16
CA ASP A 97 7.40 6.57 0.27
C ASP A 97 7.81 5.13 0.62
N TYR A 98 6.86 4.25 0.82
CA TYR A 98 7.07 2.92 1.39
C TYR A 98 8.09 2.10 0.62
N PHE A 99 7.84 1.88 -0.67
CA PHE A 99 8.66 1.00 -1.49
C PHE A 99 10.12 1.46 -1.60
N GLN A 100 10.35 2.77 -1.72
CA GLN A 100 11.69 3.33 -1.77
C GLN A 100 12.44 3.21 -0.43
N GLN A 101 11.73 3.40 0.69
CA GLN A 101 12.29 3.22 2.02
C GLN A 101 12.63 1.75 2.27
N LEU A 102 11.73 0.81 1.92
CA LEU A 102 11.96 -0.63 2.05
C LEU A 102 13.21 -1.06 1.25
N LYS A 103 13.31 -0.67 -0.02
CA LYS A 103 14.50 -0.95 -0.85
C LYS A 103 15.78 -0.43 -0.21
N THR A 104 15.76 0.81 0.25
CA THR A 104 16.92 1.44 0.87
C THR A 104 17.35 0.71 2.14
N LYS A 105 16.40 0.34 3.01
CA LYS A 105 16.67 -0.39 4.25
C LYS A 105 17.23 -1.78 3.97
N LEU A 106 16.62 -2.55 3.08
CA LEU A 106 17.06 -3.89 2.71
C LEU A 106 18.46 -3.87 2.06
N ALA A 107 18.73 -2.94 1.14
CA ALA A 107 20.02 -2.81 0.49
C ALA A 107 21.17 -2.45 1.46
N ASN A 108 20.87 -1.83 2.61
CA ASN A 108 21.83 -1.48 3.64
C ASN A 108 21.92 -2.51 4.79
N ASN A 109 21.29 -3.68 4.68
CA ASN A 109 21.17 -4.68 5.74
C ASN A 109 20.53 -4.12 7.04
N GLN A 110 19.58 -3.20 6.89
CA GLN A 110 18.79 -2.56 7.94
C GLN A 110 17.29 -2.80 7.71
N GLY A 111 16.99 -3.81 6.92
CA GLY A 111 15.62 -4.14 6.56
C GLY A 111 14.84 -4.76 7.71
N PRO A 112 13.51 -4.75 7.60
CA PRO A 112 12.61 -5.43 8.53
C PRO A 112 12.76 -6.95 8.42
N THR A 113 12.24 -7.66 9.41
CA THR A 113 12.10 -9.13 9.40
C THR A 113 10.95 -9.56 8.52
N VAL A 114 9.81 -8.87 8.66
CA VAL A 114 8.59 -9.06 7.88
C VAL A 114 8.25 -7.74 7.17
N PHE A 115 7.88 -7.80 5.90
CA PHE A 115 7.49 -6.62 5.13
C PHE A 115 6.38 -6.94 4.15
N SER A 116 5.76 -5.90 3.60
CA SER A 116 4.71 -6.04 2.60
C SER A 116 5.21 -5.64 1.20
N LEU A 117 4.67 -6.29 0.17
CA LEU A 117 4.81 -5.87 -1.23
C LEU A 117 3.48 -6.12 -1.96
N ALA A 118 3.20 -5.29 -2.95
CA ALA A 118 2.19 -5.62 -3.94
C ALA A 118 2.68 -6.81 -4.79
N PRO A 119 1.81 -7.79 -5.06
CA PRO A 119 2.13 -8.88 -5.99
C PRO A 119 2.54 -8.32 -7.37
N GLY A 120 3.35 -9.10 -8.13
CA GLY A 120 3.77 -8.69 -9.47
C GLY A 120 5.12 -7.97 -9.51
N ALA A 121 5.18 -6.76 -10.08
CA ALA A 121 6.43 -6.07 -10.40
C ALA A 121 7.31 -5.75 -9.18
N GLU A 122 6.72 -5.41 -8.03
CA GLU A 122 7.48 -5.15 -6.80
C GLU A 122 8.19 -6.41 -6.31
N VAL A 123 7.48 -7.54 -6.33
CA VAL A 123 8.04 -8.85 -5.93
C VAL A 123 9.18 -9.27 -6.86
N GLU A 124 9.03 -9.11 -8.17
CA GLU A 124 10.11 -9.38 -9.14
C GLU A 124 11.34 -8.51 -8.87
N GLN A 125 11.15 -7.22 -8.57
CA GLN A 125 12.25 -6.33 -8.24
C GLN A 125 12.94 -6.71 -6.92
N MET A 126 12.18 -7.23 -5.95
CA MET A 126 12.65 -7.56 -4.61
C MET A 126 12.94 -9.05 -4.40
N LYS A 127 12.94 -9.87 -5.45
CA LYS A 127 13.05 -11.33 -5.39
C LYS A 127 14.25 -11.89 -4.63
N SER A 128 15.36 -11.13 -4.52
CA SER A 128 16.53 -11.53 -3.74
C SER A 128 16.35 -11.36 -2.23
N TYR A 129 15.26 -10.72 -1.81
CA TYR A 129 14.98 -10.43 -0.40
C TYR A 129 13.80 -11.23 0.16
N VAL A 130 13.09 -12.00 -0.68
CA VAL A 130 11.94 -12.79 -0.23
C VAL A 130 12.34 -14.23 0.11
N GLU A 131 11.84 -14.72 1.25
CA GLU A 131 12.09 -16.06 1.76
C GLU A 131 11.05 -17.05 1.23
N ASP A 132 11.41 -18.34 1.13
CA ASP A 132 10.50 -19.43 0.82
C ASP A 132 9.55 -19.71 2.01
N LEU A 133 8.26 -19.52 1.81
CA LEU A 133 7.19 -19.73 2.80
C LEU A 133 6.36 -20.99 2.52
N SER A 134 6.72 -21.78 1.52
CA SER A 134 5.94 -22.98 1.11
C SER A 134 5.77 -24.02 2.22
N ASN A 135 6.63 -23.98 3.24
CA ASN A 135 6.57 -24.90 4.39
C ASN A 135 5.62 -24.44 5.51
N LEU A 136 5.05 -23.24 5.44
CA LEU A 136 4.04 -22.81 6.39
C LEU A 136 2.75 -23.61 6.21
N SER A 137 2.08 -23.96 7.31
CA SER A 137 0.83 -24.73 7.22
C SER A 137 -0.29 -23.95 6.52
N ILE A 138 -0.21 -22.62 6.56
CA ILE A 138 -1.13 -21.71 5.90
C ILE A 138 -0.93 -21.65 4.38
N ALA A 139 0.27 -21.90 3.86
CA ALA A 139 0.57 -21.80 2.43
C ALA A 139 -0.33 -22.72 1.58
N GLY A 140 -0.62 -23.93 2.08
CA GLY A 140 -1.52 -24.88 1.41
C GLY A 140 -3.02 -24.61 1.60
N LYS A 141 -3.38 -23.53 2.31
CA LYS A 141 -4.77 -23.13 2.56
C LYS A 141 -5.12 -21.79 1.92
N ILE A 142 -4.17 -21.16 1.22
CA ILE A 142 -4.44 -19.93 0.48
C ILE A 142 -5.38 -20.27 -0.69
N ALA A 143 -6.41 -19.44 -0.90
CA ALA A 143 -7.35 -19.62 -2.00
C ALA A 143 -6.61 -19.62 -3.35
N ASP A 144 -7.11 -20.41 -4.31
CA ASP A 144 -6.50 -20.60 -5.62
C ASP A 144 -6.21 -19.26 -6.32
N GLY A 145 -4.95 -19.09 -6.75
CA GLY A 145 -4.50 -17.89 -7.45
C GLY A 145 -4.27 -16.65 -6.57
N MET A 146 -4.39 -16.75 -5.25
CA MET A 146 -4.18 -15.64 -4.33
C MET A 146 -2.78 -15.62 -3.69
N ALA A 147 -2.07 -16.76 -3.69
CA ALA A 147 -0.69 -16.81 -3.20
C ALA A 147 0.26 -16.04 -4.13
N THR A 148 1.25 -15.36 -3.54
CA THR A 148 2.35 -14.81 -4.33
C THR A 148 3.44 -15.87 -4.48
N GLU A 149 3.71 -16.25 -5.72
CA GLU A 149 4.67 -17.31 -6.05
C GLU A 149 5.84 -16.80 -6.89
N LEU A 150 7.05 -17.32 -6.60
CA LEU A 150 8.24 -17.21 -7.45
C LEU A 150 8.83 -18.59 -7.67
N ASP A 151 9.10 -18.95 -8.92
CA ASP A 151 9.68 -20.24 -9.30
C ASP A 151 8.93 -21.46 -8.73
N GLY A 152 7.59 -21.37 -8.61
CA GLY A 152 6.72 -22.41 -8.06
C GLY A 152 6.79 -22.56 -6.53
N LYS A 153 7.30 -21.56 -5.83
CA LYS A 153 7.34 -21.48 -4.37
C LYS A 153 6.46 -20.35 -3.88
N VAL A 154 5.71 -20.59 -2.83
CA VAL A 154 4.99 -19.54 -2.12
C VAL A 154 6.01 -18.68 -1.39
N VAL A 155 6.08 -17.39 -1.72
CA VAL A 155 6.99 -16.42 -1.11
C VAL A 155 6.25 -15.30 -0.37
N GLY A 156 4.95 -15.12 -0.65
CA GLY A 156 4.11 -14.10 0.00
C GLY A 156 2.76 -14.67 0.44
N ILE A 157 2.35 -14.33 1.67
CA ILE A 157 1.05 -14.67 2.24
C ILE A 157 0.12 -13.46 2.04
N PRO A 158 -0.99 -13.59 1.30
CA PRO A 158 -1.85 -12.46 0.98
C PRO A 158 -2.51 -11.87 2.25
N TYR A 159 -2.66 -10.54 2.30
CA TYR A 159 -3.38 -9.87 3.39
C TYR A 159 -4.86 -10.18 3.33
N THR A 160 -5.47 -9.87 2.20
CA THR A 160 -6.91 -9.80 1.99
C THR A 160 -7.19 -9.74 0.50
N VAL A 161 -8.44 -9.86 0.11
CA VAL A 161 -8.94 -9.38 -1.18
C VAL A 161 -9.49 -7.97 -0.98
N GLU A 162 -9.16 -7.08 -1.90
CA GLU A 162 -9.70 -5.72 -1.94
C GLU A 162 -10.27 -5.39 -3.31
N GLY A 163 -11.23 -4.46 -3.30
CA GLY A 163 -11.78 -3.91 -4.51
C GLY A 163 -11.92 -2.40 -4.42
N PHE A 164 -11.79 -1.72 -5.56
CA PHE A 164 -12.00 -0.28 -5.66
C PHE A 164 -12.90 0.10 -6.84
N GLY A 165 -13.49 1.27 -6.69
CA GLY A 165 -14.38 1.89 -7.68
C GLY A 165 -14.88 3.22 -7.16
N MET A 166 -16.14 3.54 -7.45
CA MET A 166 -16.83 4.68 -6.87
C MET A 166 -17.51 4.24 -5.58
N VAL A 167 -17.01 4.71 -4.44
CA VAL A 167 -17.76 4.68 -3.16
C VAL A 167 -18.72 5.85 -3.17
N TYR A 168 -19.99 5.63 -2.91
CA TYR A 168 -21.03 6.65 -3.07
C TYR A 168 -22.06 6.66 -1.95
N ASN A 169 -22.63 7.83 -1.70
CA ASN A 169 -23.79 8.05 -0.83
C ASN A 169 -25.05 7.67 -1.58
N LYS A 170 -25.80 6.66 -1.11
CA LYS A 170 -27.03 6.15 -1.74
C LYS A 170 -28.18 7.15 -1.73
N ASP A 171 -28.15 8.14 -0.82
CA ASP A 171 -29.17 9.18 -0.78
C ASP A 171 -28.98 10.22 -1.90
N LEU A 172 -27.75 10.36 -2.43
CA LEU A 172 -27.38 11.34 -3.45
C LEU A 172 -27.19 10.75 -4.83
N ILE A 173 -26.78 9.48 -4.94
CA ILE A 173 -26.45 8.83 -6.21
C ILE A 173 -27.24 7.53 -6.38
N ASP A 174 -27.99 7.44 -7.49
CA ASP A 174 -28.59 6.21 -7.98
C ASP A 174 -27.62 5.54 -8.98
N PRO A 175 -26.98 4.42 -8.64
CA PRO A 175 -25.97 3.79 -9.49
C PRO A 175 -26.54 3.35 -10.87
N ALA A 176 -27.84 3.12 -10.98
CA ALA A 176 -28.48 2.78 -12.24
C ALA A 176 -28.51 3.96 -13.25
N LYS A 177 -28.23 5.18 -12.79
CA LYS A 177 -28.17 6.40 -13.60
C LYS A 177 -26.75 6.89 -13.89
N VAL A 178 -25.72 6.15 -13.48
CA VAL A 178 -24.30 6.50 -13.66
C VAL A 178 -23.57 5.32 -14.28
N THR A 179 -23.95 4.94 -15.49
CA THR A 179 -23.47 3.72 -16.15
C THR A 179 -22.47 3.97 -17.28
N ASN A 180 -22.23 5.24 -17.63
CA ASN A 180 -21.31 5.65 -18.69
C ASN A 180 -20.80 7.08 -18.44
N ALA A 181 -19.86 7.54 -19.28
CA ALA A 181 -19.20 8.84 -19.14
C ALA A 181 -20.17 10.03 -19.20
N ASP A 182 -21.18 9.99 -20.08
CA ASP A 182 -22.15 11.09 -20.22
C ASP A 182 -23.04 11.20 -18.97
N GLU A 183 -23.45 10.08 -18.39
CA GLU A 183 -24.25 10.03 -17.17
C GLU A 183 -23.41 10.44 -15.96
N PHE A 184 -22.14 10.05 -15.90
CA PHE A 184 -21.18 10.50 -14.89
C PHE A 184 -21.02 12.04 -14.94
N SER A 185 -20.80 12.60 -16.12
CA SER A 185 -20.69 14.05 -16.30
C SER A 185 -21.94 14.80 -15.84
N LYS A 186 -23.14 14.27 -16.12
CA LYS A 186 -24.42 14.84 -15.64
C LYS A 186 -24.53 14.75 -14.12
N MET A 187 -24.14 13.63 -13.53
CA MET A 187 -24.12 13.46 -12.07
C MET A 187 -23.24 14.51 -11.41
N LEU A 188 -22.04 14.79 -11.96
CA LEU A 188 -21.18 15.85 -11.46
C LEU A 188 -21.85 17.23 -11.50
N GLU A 189 -22.57 17.56 -12.59
CA GLU A 189 -23.30 18.82 -12.72
C GLU A 189 -24.45 18.92 -11.72
N GLU A 190 -25.28 17.89 -11.60
CA GLU A 190 -26.40 17.84 -10.65
C GLU A 190 -25.94 18.03 -9.21
N GLN A 191 -24.86 17.36 -8.80
CA GLN A 191 -24.33 17.50 -7.44
C GLN A 191 -23.77 18.90 -7.21
N LYS A 192 -23.06 19.47 -8.19
CA LYS A 192 -22.54 20.84 -8.13
C LYS A 192 -23.65 21.89 -7.98
N GLU A 193 -24.77 21.73 -8.71
CA GLU A 193 -25.95 22.57 -8.58
C GLU A 193 -26.61 22.47 -7.19
N ASN A 194 -26.53 21.31 -6.56
CA ASN A 194 -27.00 21.06 -5.19
C ASN A 194 -26.01 21.56 -4.11
N GLY A 195 -24.85 22.11 -4.52
CA GLY A 195 -23.83 22.58 -3.60
C GLY A 195 -22.97 21.47 -2.95
N VAL A 196 -23.00 20.28 -3.56
CA VAL A 196 -22.21 19.09 -3.15
C VAL A 196 -21.15 18.82 -4.19
N ASN A 197 -19.97 18.41 -3.78
CA ASN A 197 -18.96 17.90 -4.70
C ASN A 197 -19.37 16.53 -5.24
N GLY A 198 -19.49 16.37 -6.54
CA GLY A 198 -20.02 15.14 -7.14
C GLY A 198 -19.08 13.94 -7.00
N PHE A 199 -17.77 14.19 -7.15
CA PHE A 199 -16.76 13.14 -7.10
C PHE A 199 -15.46 13.64 -6.52
N GLY A 200 -14.82 12.87 -5.66
CA GLY A 200 -13.57 13.18 -4.98
C GLY A 200 -12.43 12.27 -5.39
N LEU A 201 -11.25 12.88 -5.44
CA LEU A 201 -9.93 12.26 -5.46
C LEU A 201 -9.08 12.96 -4.41
N SER A 202 -8.01 12.32 -3.94
CA SER A 202 -7.03 12.95 -3.04
C SER A 202 -5.64 13.00 -3.66
N GLN A 203 -4.71 13.73 -3.02
CA GLN A 203 -3.39 14.06 -3.58
C GLN A 203 -2.39 12.89 -3.57
N GLU A 204 -2.69 11.82 -2.85
CA GLU A 204 -1.85 10.63 -2.79
C GLU A 204 -1.81 9.93 -4.15
N SER A 205 -0.67 9.42 -4.55
CA SER A 205 -0.39 8.95 -5.91
C SER A 205 -1.39 7.92 -6.44
N TYR A 206 -1.70 6.91 -5.63
CA TYR A 206 -2.64 5.87 -6.02
C TYR A 206 -4.09 6.38 -6.05
N PHE A 207 -4.47 7.29 -5.16
CA PHE A 207 -5.82 7.87 -5.10
C PHE A 207 -6.01 9.00 -6.11
N LEU A 208 -4.93 9.70 -6.50
CA LEU A 208 -4.98 10.71 -7.54
C LEU A 208 -5.10 10.08 -8.93
N ILE A 209 -4.26 9.09 -9.26
CA ILE A 209 -4.14 8.56 -10.62
C ILE A 209 -4.03 7.03 -10.68
N GLY A 210 -3.34 6.35 -9.75
CA GLY A 210 -3.00 4.94 -9.90
C GLY A 210 -4.22 4.03 -10.05
N HIS A 211 -5.16 4.11 -9.10
CA HIS A 211 -6.34 3.25 -9.10
C HIS A 211 -7.32 3.57 -10.23
N ILE A 212 -7.61 4.84 -10.46
CA ILE A 212 -8.57 5.22 -11.51
C ILE A 212 -8.05 4.91 -12.91
N LEU A 213 -6.73 5.03 -13.14
CA LEU A 213 -6.08 4.69 -14.40
C LEU A 213 -6.01 3.17 -14.64
N ASN A 214 -6.16 2.33 -13.60
CA ASN A 214 -6.27 0.88 -13.78
C ASN A 214 -7.42 0.49 -14.72
N THR A 215 -8.55 1.22 -14.66
CA THR A 215 -9.76 0.85 -15.41
C THR A 215 -9.53 0.75 -16.92
N PRO A 216 -8.96 1.75 -17.64
CA PRO A 216 -8.73 1.62 -19.08
C PRO A 216 -7.70 0.52 -19.44
N PHE A 217 -6.74 0.21 -18.56
CA PHE A 217 -5.86 -0.95 -18.74
C PHE A 217 -6.63 -2.27 -18.63
N ALA A 218 -7.42 -2.43 -17.58
CA ALA A 218 -8.15 -3.67 -17.31
C ALA A 218 -9.29 -3.95 -18.30
N LEU A 219 -9.76 -2.93 -19.00
CA LEU A 219 -10.77 -3.06 -20.06
C LEU A 219 -10.19 -3.46 -21.41
N GLN A 220 -8.86 -3.54 -21.57
CA GLN A 220 -8.27 -4.03 -22.79
C GLN A 220 -8.63 -5.50 -23.02
N LYS A 221 -8.73 -5.92 -24.27
CA LYS A 221 -9.07 -7.31 -24.63
C LYS A 221 -8.15 -8.33 -23.97
N ASP A 222 -6.88 -8.00 -23.87
CA ASP A 222 -5.83 -8.72 -23.17
C ASP A 222 -4.96 -7.69 -22.45
N PRO A 223 -5.24 -7.42 -21.16
CA PRO A 223 -4.53 -6.40 -20.38
C PRO A 223 -3.03 -6.62 -20.31
N LYS A 224 -2.60 -7.89 -20.22
CA LYS A 224 -1.18 -8.24 -20.15
C LYS A 224 -0.47 -7.99 -21.47
N ASP A 225 -1.03 -8.43 -22.59
CA ASP A 225 -0.45 -8.18 -23.92
C ASP A 225 -0.40 -6.68 -24.23
N PHE A 226 -1.43 -5.92 -23.81
CA PHE A 226 -1.43 -4.47 -23.95
C PHE A 226 -0.29 -3.83 -23.13
N LEU A 227 -0.15 -4.22 -21.86
CA LEU A 227 0.91 -3.74 -20.98
C LEU A 227 2.31 -4.08 -21.55
N ASP A 228 2.51 -5.31 -21.99
CA ASP A 228 3.78 -5.76 -22.61
C ASP A 228 4.14 -4.95 -23.86
N LYS A 229 3.15 -4.59 -24.68
CA LYS A 229 3.33 -3.73 -25.86
C LYS A 229 3.60 -2.28 -25.50
N LEU A 230 2.89 -1.74 -24.48
CA LEU A 230 3.12 -0.39 -23.99
C LEU A 230 4.54 -0.24 -23.42
N ASN A 231 5.00 -1.21 -22.63
CA ASN A 231 6.36 -1.26 -22.10
C ASN A 231 7.44 -1.27 -23.21
N LYS A 232 7.12 -1.82 -24.39
CA LYS A 232 8.00 -1.82 -25.57
C LYS A 232 7.83 -0.60 -26.47
N GLY A 233 6.87 0.29 -26.18
CA GLY A 233 6.53 1.43 -27.03
C GLY A 233 5.84 1.05 -28.36
N GLU A 234 5.24 -0.15 -28.44
CA GLU A 234 4.53 -0.66 -29.63
C GLU A 234 3.09 -0.13 -29.71
N VAL A 235 2.52 0.27 -28.57
CA VAL A 235 1.21 0.93 -28.46
C VAL A 235 1.33 2.15 -27.55
N LYS A 236 0.31 3.02 -27.58
CA LYS A 236 0.23 4.22 -26.75
C LYS A 236 -1.15 4.35 -26.10
N MET A 237 -1.18 4.91 -24.90
CA MET A 237 -2.43 5.30 -24.24
C MET A 237 -3.18 6.34 -25.08
N ALA A 238 -2.48 7.33 -25.64
CA ALA A 238 -3.05 8.39 -26.46
C ALA A 238 -3.77 7.88 -27.73
N ASP A 239 -3.39 6.71 -28.26
CA ASP A 239 -3.98 6.12 -29.46
C ASP A 239 -5.10 5.09 -29.15
N THR A 240 -5.42 4.87 -27.85
CA THR A 240 -6.33 3.84 -27.39
C THR A 240 -7.67 4.44 -26.91
N PRO A 241 -8.82 4.01 -27.45
CA PRO A 241 -10.12 4.63 -27.19
C PRO A 241 -10.52 4.71 -25.70
N GLU A 242 -10.26 3.65 -24.92
CA GLU A 242 -10.62 3.60 -23.49
C GLU A 242 -9.81 4.65 -22.70
N PHE A 243 -8.55 4.88 -23.06
CA PHE A 243 -7.73 5.93 -22.44
C PHE A 243 -8.15 7.34 -22.87
N GLN A 244 -8.57 7.50 -24.14
CA GLN A 244 -9.10 8.79 -24.61
C GLN A 244 -10.39 9.17 -23.90
N GLU A 245 -11.29 8.21 -23.65
CA GLU A 245 -12.50 8.42 -22.86
C GLU A 245 -12.13 8.71 -21.39
N PHE A 246 -11.21 7.95 -20.81
CA PHE A 246 -10.69 8.20 -19.46
C PHE A 246 -10.17 9.63 -19.30
N ALA A 247 -9.31 10.09 -20.21
CA ALA A 247 -8.76 11.43 -20.12
C ALA A 247 -9.82 12.53 -20.19
N LYS A 248 -10.89 12.34 -20.99
CA LYS A 248 -12.05 13.25 -21.03
C LYS A 248 -12.79 13.24 -19.70
N MET A 249 -13.11 12.06 -19.14
CA MET A 249 -13.76 11.96 -17.83
C MET A 249 -12.91 12.58 -16.72
N TYR A 250 -11.59 12.42 -16.79
CA TYR A 250 -10.64 13.02 -15.84
C TYR A 250 -10.62 14.55 -15.96
N GLY A 251 -10.81 15.09 -17.19
CA GLY A 251 -11.07 16.51 -17.45
C GLY A 251 -12.38 17.00 -16.84
N GLU A 252 -13.46 16.21 -16.94
CA GLU A 252 -14.74 16.53 -16.31
C GLU A 252 -14.62 16.61 -14.77
N ILE A 253 -13.83 15.72 -14.16
CA ILE A 253 -13.53 15.77 -12.73
C ILE A 253 -12.80 17.07 -12.40
N ARG A 254 -11.76 17.44 -13.14
CA ARG A 254 -11.01 18.71 -12.96
C ARG A 254 -11.94 19.93 -13.01
N ASP A 255 -12.85 19.97 -13.98
CA ASP A 255 -13.65 21.17 -14.28
C ASP A 255 -14.89 21.29 -13.37
N LYS A 256 -15.37 20.16 -12.81
CA LYS A 256 -16.66 20.10 -12.09
C LYS A 256 -16.52 19.75 -10.61
N SER A 257 -15.40 19.19 -10.18
CA SER A 257 -15.13 18.81 -8.79
C SER A 257 -14.12 19.73 -8.11
N TYR A 258 -13.86 19.53 -6.83
CA TYR A 258 -12.79 20.26 -6.15
C TYR A 258 -11.41 19.84 -6.69
N ASN A 259 -10.40 20.69 -6.45
CA ASN A 259 -9.02 20.36 -6.80
C ASN A 259 -8.48 19.27 -5.83
N PRO A 260 -8.15 18.06 -6.31
CA PRO A 260 -7.66 16.97 -5.44
C PRO A 260 -6.33 17.30 -4.77
N LEU A 261 -5.54 18.22 -5.30
CA LEU A 261 -4.25 18.61 -4.71
C LEU A 261 -4.39 19.44 -3.42
N GLU A 262 -5.61 19.88 -3.09
CA GLU A 262 -5.96 20.58 -1.84
C GLU A 262 -6.58 19.63 -0.79
N VAL A 263 -6.65 18.34 -1.11
CA VAL A 263 -7.33 17.31 -0.34
C VAL A 263 -6.40 16.12 -0.14
N ASN A 264 -6.07 15.82 1.10
CA ASN A 264 -5.40 14.58 1.47
C ASN A 264 -6.43 13.48 1.77
N TYR A 265 -5.96 12.26 1.93
CA TYR A 265 -6.83 11.10 2.17
C TYR A 265 -7.78 11.28 3.35
N ASP A 266 -7.31 11.75 4.51
CA ASP A 266 -8.17 11.98 5.69
C ASP A 266 -9.29 12.98 5.40
N LYS A 267 -8.96 14.06 4.67
CA LYS A 267 -9.93 15.08 4.28
C LYS A 267 -10.93 14.55 3.26
N GLU A 268 -10.50 13.72 2.31
CA GLU A 268 -11.39 13.07 1.33
C GLU A 268 -12.43 12.20 2.05
N ILE A 269 -11.97 11.35 2.98
CA ILE A 269 -12.84 10.52 3.82
C ILE A 269 -13.80 11.38 4.63
N GLY A 270 -13.31 12.42 5.30
CA GLY A 270 -14.14 13.32 6.11
C GLY A 270 -15.16 14.14 5.31
N ASP A 271 -14.81 14.60 4.11
CA ASP A 271 -15.73 15.32 3.23
C ASP A 271 -16.83 14.39 2.67
N PHE A 272 -16.51 13.13 2.38
CA PHE A 272 -17.49 12.12 2.00
C PHE A 272 -18.39 11.75 3.19
N ALA A 273 -17.81 11.38 4.33
CA ALA A 273 -18.52 10.95 5.53
C ALA A 273 -19.51 12.01 6.07
N THR A 274 -19.23 13.29 5.82
CA THR A 274 -20.10 14.41 6.21
C THR A 274 -21.04 14.90 5.10
N GLY A 275 -21.14 14.18 3.97
CA GLY A 275 -22.03 14.48 2.86
C GLY A 275 -21.64 15.70 2.01
N LYS A 276 -20.43 16.26 2.19
CA LYS A 276 -19.92 17.35 1.33
C LYS A 276 -19.49 16.87 -0.05
N THR A 277 -19.16 15.59 -0.16
CA THR A 277 -18.81 14.89 -1.39
C THR A 277 -19.73 13.71 -1.56
N ALA A 278 -20.37 13.58 -2.73
CA ALA A 278 -21.38 12.55 -3.02
C ALA A 278 -20.75 11.20 -3.34
N SER A 279 -19.56 11.18 -3.94
CA SER A 279 -18.79 9.96 -4.22
C SER A 279 -17.29 10.23 -4.23
N ILE A 280 -16.52 9.20 -3.96
CA ILE A 280 -15.04 9.21 -3.99
C ILE A 280 -14.52 7.98 -4.74
N HIS A 281 -13.33 8.06 -5.32
CA HIS A 281 -12.68 6.90 -5.89
C HIS A 281 -11.83 6.21 -4.83
N GLN A 282 -12.43 5.25 -4.15
CA GLN A 282 -11.81 4.53 -3.06
C GLN A 282 -12.18 3.03 -3.10
N GLY A 283 -11.63 2.26 -2.19
CA GLY A 283 -11.92 0.84 -2.05
C GLY A 283 -12.54 0.49 -0.69
N ASN A 284 -12.76 -0.81 -0.48
CA ASN A 284 -13.33 -1.30 0.77
C ASN A 284 -12.44 -1.04 2.01
N TRP A 285 -11.14 -0.82 1.83
CA TRP A 285 -10.21 -0.42 2.91
C TRP A 285 -10.62 0.88 3.61
N ALA A 286 -11.28 1.81 2.89
CA ALA A 286 -11.74 3.07 3.44
C ALA A 286 -12.78 2.91 4.56
N ASN A 287 -13.44 1.73 4.65
CA ASN A 287 -14.49 1.50 5.63
C ASN A 287 -13.99 1.69 7.08
N GLY A 288 -12.77 1.28 7.38
CA GLY A 288 -12.17 1.47 8.71
C GLY A 288 -12.09 2.94 9.13
N MET A 289 -11.78 3.83 8.19
CA MET A 289 -11.65 5.26 8.47
C MET A 289 -13.01 5.96 8.68
N PHE A 290 -14.10 5.40 8.16
CA PHE A 290 -15.44 5.94 8.40
C PHE A 290 -15.93 5.73 9.84
N ALA A 291 -15.31 4.83 10.60
CA ALA A 291 -15.65 4.61 12.01
C ALA A 291 -15.43 5.84 12.91
N ASP A 292 -14.54 6.75 12.50
CA ASP A 292 -14.27 8.01 13.21
C ASP A 292 -15.34 9.09 12.96
N TYR A 293 -16.31 8.81 12.09
CA TYR A 293 -17.37 9.74 11.71
C TYR A 293 -18.74 9.18 12.02
N ASP A 294 -19.67 10.06 12.36
CA ASP A 294 -21.09 9.73 12.53
C ASP A 294 -21.79 9.80 11.15
N VAL A 295 -21.57 8.76 10.34
CA VAL A 295 -22.12 8.67 8.98
C VAL A 295 -23.61 8.34 9.07
N ASP A 296 -24.49 9.24 8.58
CA ASP A 296 -25.94 9.16 8.69
C ASP A 296 -26.65 8.68 7.42
N PHE A 297 -25.90 8.17 6.43
CA PHE A 297 -26.43 7.64 5.16
C PHE A 297 -25.88 6.24 4.86
N GLU A 298 -26.57 5.52 3.98
CA GLU A 298 -26.05 4.24 3.47
C GLU A 298 -25.02 4.46 2.37
N MET A 299 -23.88 3.77 2.49
CA MET A 299 -22.83 3.72 1.47
C MET A 299 -23.03 2.57 0.49
N GLY A 300 -22.55 2.74 -0.73
CA GLY A 300 -22.41 1.70 -1.73
C GLY A 300 -21.07 1.82 -2.45
N MET A 301 -20.70 0.76 -3.18
CA MET A 301 -19.58 0.77 -4.11
C MET A 301 -20.03 0.27 -5.47
N MET A 302 -19.59 0.94 -6.53
CA MET A 302 -19.89 0.57 -7.91
C MET A 302 -18.66 0.72 -8.79
N PRO A 303 -18.60 0.02 -9.95
CA PRO A 303 -17.55 0.21 -10.94
C PRO A 303 -17.42 1.67 -11.40
N PHE A 304 -16.19 2.12 -11.69
CA PHE A 304 -16.00 3.38 -12.41
C PHE A 304 -16.57 3.22 -13.84
N PRO A 305 -17.50 4.12 -14.28
CA PRO A 305 -18.36 3.87 -15.43
C PRO A 305 -17.72 4.21 -16.78
N LEU A 306 -16.41 3.96 -16.91
CA LEU A 306 -15.65 4.14 -18.13
C LEU A 306 -16.06 3.10 -19.18
N SER A 307 -16.33 3.52 -20.40
CA SER A 307 -16.66 2.66 -21.55
C SER A 307 -17.79 1.66 -21.26
N GLY A 308 -18.74 2.06 -20.39
CA GLY A 308 -19.85 1.20 -19.97
C GLY A 308 -19.41 0.04 -19.09
N ASN A 309 -18.32 0.18 -18.36
CA ASN A 309 -17.82 -0.84 -17.43
C ASN A 309 -18.85 -1.15 -16.33
N THR A 310 -19.11 -2.44 -16.14
CA THR A 310 -19.98 -2.97 -15.07
C THR A 310 -19.25 -3.86 -14.08
N LYS A 311 -17.90 -3.88 -14.14
CA LYS A 311 -17.06 -4.78 -13.36
C LYS A 311 -16.24 -4.00 -12.35
N LEU A 312 -16.21 -4.49 -11.12
CA LEU A 312 -15.39 -3.90 -10.04
C LEU A 312 -13.94 -4.34 -10.19
N ALA A 313 -13.00 -3.44 -9.91
CA ALA A 313 -11.59 -3.79 -9.86
C ALA A 313 -11.29 -4.51 -8.54
N VAL A 314 -10.89 -5.79 -8.60
CA VAL A 314 -10.66 -6.64 -7.42
C VAL A 314 -9.35 -7.41 -7.55
N SER A 315 -8.53 -7.41 -6.50
CA SER A 315 -7.27 -8.16 -6.43
C SER A 315 -6.79 -8.33 -4.98
N VAL A 316 -5.68 -9.04 -4.81
CA VAL A 316 -4.86 -9.00 -3.59
C VAL A 316 -4.00 -7.73 -3.64
N PRO A 317 -4.15 -6.80 -2.69
CA PRO A 317 -3.40 -5.53 -2.72
C PRO A 317 -1.95 -5.72 -2.29
N ASN A 318 -1.73 -6.47 -1.22
CA ASN A 318 -0.43 -6.72 -0.61
C ASN A 318 -0.36 -8.13 -0.05
N ALA A 319 0.87 -8.65 0.03
CA ALA A 319 1.20 -9.87 0.74
C ALA A 319 2.32 -9.61 1.76
N TRP A 320 2.36 -10.44 2.81
CA TRP A 320 3.46 -10.49 3.78
C TRP A 320 4.61 -11.32 3.26
N PHE A 321 5.82 -10.80 3.42
CA PHE A 321 7.06 -11.47 3.06
C PHE A 321 8.00 -11.52 4.25
N VAL A 322 8.84 -12.55 4.31
CA VAL A 322 9.94 -12.64 5.28
C VAL A 322 11.25 -12.33 4.57
N ASN A 323 12.11 -11.55 5.23
CA ASN A 323 13.39 -11.12 4.68
C ASN A 323 14.38 -12.29 4.62
N SER A 324 14.72 -12.74 3.40
CA SER A 324 15.67 -13.84 3.18
C SER A 324 17.10 -13.52 3.61
N GLN A 325 17.44 -12.22 3.76
CA GLN A 325 18.75 -11.75 4.17
C GLN A 325 18.90 -11.58 5.70
N ALA A 326 17.79 -11.74 6.45
CA ALA A 326 17.83 -11.74 7.90
C ALA A 326 18.57 -12.99 8.45
N SER A 327 18.97 -12.99 9.71
CA SER A 327 19.54 -14.16 10.36
C SER A 327 18.54 -15.33 10.37
N ASP A 328 19.04 -16.55 10.47
CA ASP A 328 18.15 -17.73 10.51
C ASP A 328 17.15 -17.67 11.67
N ALA A 329 17.56 -17.11 12.82
CA ALA A 329 16.67 -16.91 13.96
C ALA A 329 15.55 -15.90 13.67
N GLU A 330 15.88 -14.78 13.02
CA GLU A 330 14.88 -13.76 12.62
C GLU A 330 13.97 -14.28 11.53
N LYS A 331 14.49 -14.99 10.53
CA LYS A 331 13.65 -15.63 9.50
C LYS A 331 12.64 -16.60 10.11
N GLN A 332 13.09 -17.44 11.06
CA GLN A 332 12.20 -18.37 11.75
C GLN A 332 11.14 -17.60 12.55
N ALA A 333 11.53 -16.58 13.31
CA ALA A 333 10.58 -15.77 14.08
C ALA A 333 9.57 -15.03 13.19
N GLY A 334 10.00 -14.53 12.01
CA GLY A 334 9.08 -13.96 11.04
C GLY A 334 8.09 -14.98 10.47
N LYS A 335 8.53 -16.21 10.20
CA LYS A 335 7.67 -17.32 9.79
C LYS A 335 6.69 -17.72 10.90
N ASP A 336 7.16 -17.81 12.14
CA ASP A 336 6.34 -18.13 13.30
C ASP A 336 5.27 -17.05 13.55
N PHE A 337 5.63 -15.76 13.37
CA PHE A 337 4.67 -14.65 13.44
C PHE A 337 3.57 -14.78 12.39
N LEU A 338 3.92 -15.04 11.12
CA LEU A 338 2.93 -15.23 10.06
C LEU A 338 2.06 -16.45 10.29
N GLU A 339 2.64 -17.57 10.72
CA GLU A 339 1.86 -18.78 11.07
C GLU A 339 0.88 -18.48 12.21
N TRP A 340 1.34 -17.80 13.28
CA TRP A 340 0.49 -17.41 14.41
C TRP A 340 -0.63 -16.45 13.97
N LEU A 341 -0.30 -15.43 13.15
CA LEU A 341 -1.27 -14.43 12.67
C LEU A 341 -2.47 -15.07 11.96
N TYR A 342 -2.24 -16.15 11.19
CA TYR A 342 -3.27 -16.81 10.40
C TYR A 342 -3.84 -18.08 11.04
N THR A 343 -3.33 -18.54 12.20
CA THR A 343 -3.77 -19.79 12.81
C THR A 343 -4.20 -19.67 14.28
N SER A 344 -3.75 -18.63 14.99
CA SER A 344 -4.15 -18.40 16.37
C SER A 344 -5.54 -17.75 16.45
N GLU A 345 -6.23 -17.93 17.57
CA GLU A 345 -7.51 -17.27 17.83
C GLU A 345 -7.35 -15.74 17.84
N THR A 346 -6.29 -15.24 18.46
CA THR A 346 -5.95 -13.79 18.49
C THR A 346 -5.67 -13.25 17.09
N GLY A 347 -4.77 -13.87 16.33
CA GLY A 347 -4.42 -13.41 14.99
C GLY A 347 -5.62 -13.38 14.04
N ILE A 348 -6.44 -14.46 14.03
CA ILE A 348 -7.67 -14.52 13.22
C ILE A 348 -8.67 -13.44 13.63
N ARG A 349 -8.83 -13.17 14.93
CA ARG A 349 -9.68 -12.09 15.42
C ARG A 349 -9.23 -10.75 14.86
N TYR A 350 -7.94 -10.43 14.92
CA TYR A 350 -7.42 -9.19 14.34
C TYR A 350 -7.64 -9.10 12.83
N LEU A 351 -7.33 -10.16 12.08
CA LEU A 351 -7.56 -10.17 10.63
C LEU A 351 -9.04 -9.93 10.27
N MET A 352 -9.98 -10.55 10.98
CA MET A 352 -11.39 -10.54 10.61
C MET A 352 -12.19 -9.39 11.26
N GLU A 353 -11.90 -9.07 12.54
CA GLU A 353 -12.74 -8.17 13.32
C GLU A 353 -12.15 -6.78 13.47
N GLU A 354 -10.80 -6.65 13.55
CA GLU A 354 -10.13 -5.35 13.73
C GLU A 354 -9.67 -4.74 12.39
N PHE A 355 -8.96 -5.54 11.55
CA PHE A 355 -8.52 -5.08 10.21
C PHE A 355 -9.66 -5.13 9.19
N LYS A 356 -10.75 -5.85 9.47
CA LYS A 356 -11.89 -6.04 8.56
C LYS A 356 -11.49 -6.63 7.20
N PHE A 357 -10.50 -7.51 7.19
CA PHE A 357 -10.03 -8.15 5.98
C PHE A 357 -11.02 -9.16 5.42
N ILE A 358 -11.11 -9.25 4.10
CA ILE A 358 -11.82 -10.33 3.42
C ILE A 358 -10.87 -11.54 3.41
N PRO A 359 -11.25 -12.67 4.01
CA PRO A 359 -10.35 -13.81 4.15
C PRO A 359 -9.94 -14.41 2.80
N VAL A 360 -8.67 -14.73 2.69
CA VAL A 360 -8.05 -15.42 1.55
C VAL A 360 -7.41 -16.75 1.90
N VAL A 361 -7.56 -17.16 3.16
CA VAL A 361 -7.09 -18.46 3.69
C VAL A 361 -8.30 -19.28 4.10
N GLU A 362 -8.37 -20.54 3.68
CA GLU A 362 -9.47 -21.45 3.98
C GLU A 362 -9.68 -21.62 5.49
N GLY A 363 -10.94 -21.62 5.91
CA GLY A 363 -11.35 -21.79 7.30
C GLY A 363 -11.48 -20.49 8.09
N MET A 364 -11.23 -19.33 7.47
CA MET A 364 -11.53 -18.02 8.03
C MET A 364 -12.89 -17.54 7.50
N GLU A 365 -13.73 -17.03 8.38
CA GLU A 365 -15.05 -16.48 8.03
C GLU A 365 -15.21 -15.12 8.69
N SER A 366 -15.58 -14.10 7.92
CA SER A 366 -16.01 -12.81 8.48
C SER A 366 -17.48 -12.92 8.89
N LYS A 367 -17.78 -12.56 10.14
CA LYS A 367 -19.16 -12.61 10.67
C LYS A 367 -19.96 -11.36 10.36
N ASP A 368 -19.29 -10.20 10.27
CA ASP A 368 -19.89 -8.90 10.02
C ASP A 368 -19.14 -8.21 8.88
N ILE A 369 -19.58 -8.48 7.64
CA ILE A 369 -19.02 -7.83 6.46
C ILE A 369 -19.63 -6.42 6.34
N ASP A 370 -18.78 -5.41 6.32
CA ASP A 370 -19.19 -4.03 6.09
C ASP A 370 -19.76 -3.81 4.67
N PRO A 371 -20.49 -2.71 4.42
CA PRO A 371 -21.16 -2.49 3.14
C PRO A 371 -20.22 -2.46 1.92
N LEU A 372 -18.99 -1.96 2.07
CA LEU A 372 -18.01 -1.86 0.98
C LEU A 372 -17.36 -3.22 0.70
N SER A 373 -16.95 -3.93 1.74
CA SER A 373 -16.42 -5.31 1.62
C SER A 373 -17.50 -6.26 1.09
N LYS A 374 -18.77 -6.05 1.47
CA LYS A 374 -19.89 -6.80 0.89
C LYS A 374 -20.04 -6.57 -0.62
N ALA A 375 -19.86 -5.34 -1.08
CA ALA A 375 -19.89 -5.06 -2.52
C ALA A 375 -18.76 -5.81 -3.25
N VAL A 376 -17.53 -5.80 -2.72
CA VAL A 376 -16.40 -6.57 -3.28
C VAL A 376 -16.75 -8.05 -3.37
N TYR A 377 -17.30 -8.62 -2.29
CA TYR A 377 -17.72 -10.00 -2.24
C TYR A 377 -18.80 -10.32 -3.29
N ASP A 378 -19.88 -9.51 -3.37
CA ASP A 378 -21.00 -9.72 -4.29
C ASP A 378 -20.54 -9.65 -5.77
N TYR A 379 -19.65 -8.68 -6.12
CA TYR A 379 -19.08 -8.59 -7.47
C TYR A 379 -18.18 -9.79 -7.80
N THR A 380 -17.41 -10.28 -6.83
CA THR A 380 -16.52 -11.45 -6.98
C THR A 380 -17.35 -12.72 -7.20
N GLU A 381 -18.35 -12.98 -6.36
CA GLU A 381 -19.25 -14.14 -6.49
C GLU A 381 -20.01 -14.14 -7.83
N ALA A 382 -20.38 -12.96 -8.31
CA ALA A 382 -21.06 -12.81 -9.60
C ALA A 382 -20.11 -12.98 -10.82
N GLY A 383 -18.79 -13.08 -10.61
CA GLY A 383 -17.79 -13.08 -11.68
C GLY A 383 -17.69 -11.75 -12.44
N ASN A 384 -18.15 -10.66 -11.81
CA ASN A 384 -18.20 -9.31 -12.39
C ASN A 384 -16.99 -8.47 -11.91
N THR A 385 -15.79 -8.97 -12.10
CA THR A 385 -14.56 -8.31 -11.69
C THR A 385 -13.61 -8.07 -12.85
N ILE A 386 -12.76 -7.05 -12.72
CA ILE A 386 -11.55 -6.81 -13.51
C ILE A 386 -10.34 -6.82 -12.57
N THR A 387 -9.18 -7.20 -13.09
CA THR A 387 -7.96 -7.30 -12.30
C THR A 387 -7.31 -5.95 -12.03
N TRP A 388 -6.43 -5.91 -11.04
CA TRP A 388 -5.52 -4.78 -10.82
C TRP A 388 -4.27 -4.95 -11.70
N VAL A 389 -4.32 -4.40 -12.90
CA VAL A 389 -3.17 -4.37 -13.82
C VAL A 389 -2.03 -3.53 -13.23
N THR A 390 -2.35 -2.63 -12.29
CA THR A 390 -1.38 -1.83 -11.54
C THR A 390 -0.31 -2.66 -10.85
N ASN A 391 -0.61 -3.90 -10.46
CA ASN A 391 0.36 -4.81 -9.83
C ASN A 391 1.49 -5.23 -10.79
N ASP A 392 1.24 -5.20 -12.08
CA ASP A 392 2.20 -5.56 -13.13
C ASP A 392 2.88 -4.32 -13.77
N TRP A 393 2.52 -3.10 -13.35
CA TRP A 393 3.17 -1.88 -13.84
C TRP A 393 4.62 -1.79 -13.37
N PRO A 394 5.51 -1.07 -14.08
CA PRO A 394 6.85 -0.84 -13.59
C PRO A 394 6.84 -0.30 -12.17
N ALA A 395 7.57 -0.94 -11.25
CA ALA A 395 7.53 -0.61 -9.83
C ALA A 395 7.93 0.86 -9.57
N GLY A 396 7.09 1.58 -8.82
CA GLY A 396 7.27 3.00 -8.51
C GLY A 396 6.88 3.96 -9.64
N ILE A 397 6.30 3.45 -10.74
CA ILE A 397 5.91 4.31 -11.88
C ILE A 397 4.86 5.35 -11.47
N VAL A 398 3.92 4.95 -10.59
CA VAL A 398 2.82 5.83 -10.17
C VAL A 398 3.36 7.07 -9.49
N ASP A 399 4.29 6.89 -8.53
CA ASP A 399 4.84 8.00 -7.73
C ASP A 399 5.78 8.88 -8.55
N VAL A 400 6.66 8.26 -9.34
CA VAL A 400 7.78 8.96 -9.98
C VAL A 400 7.38 9.60 -11.31
N TYR A 401 6.47 9.00 -12.05
CA TYR A 401 6.18 9.40 -13.43
C TYR A 401 4.72 9.79 -13.67
N LEU A 402 3.73 9.09 -13.09
CA LEU A 402 2.33 9.35 -13.39
C LEU A 402 1.72 10.45 -12.51
N LYS A 403 2.03 10.44 -11.21
CA LYS A 403 1.56 11.49 -10.28
C LYS A 403 1.95 12.90 -10.71
N PRO A 404 3.22 13.20 -11.07
CA PRO A 404 3.59 14.54 -11.53
C PRO A 404 2.82 15.02 -12.78
N VAL A 405 2.45 14.10 -13.68
CA VAL A 405 1.63 14.41 -14.85
C VAL A 405 0.20 14.74 -14.43
N ALA A 406 -0.37 13.95 -13.50
CA ALA A 406 -1.70 14.23 -12.94
C ALA A 406 -1.75 15.56 -12.19
N GLU A 407 -0.75 15.86 -11.34
CA GLU A 407 -0.64 17.14 -10.63
C GLU A 407 -0.59 18.31 -11.62
N LYS A 408 0.21 18.18 -12.68
CA LYS A 408 0.28 19.19 -13.75
C LYS A 408 -1.06 19.36 -14.47
N PHE A 409 -1.79 18.26 -14.71
CA PHE A 409 -3.12 18.31 -15.34
C PHE A 409 -4.13 19.09 -14.50
N PHE A 410 -4.14 18.92 -13.18
CA PHE A 410 -5.05 19.65 -12.28
C PHE A 410 -4.65 21.11 -12.03
N THR A 411 -3.42 21.51 -12.39
CA THR A 411 -2.89 22.86 -12.14
C THR A 411 -2.65 23.69 -13.41
N SER A 412 -2.99 23.17 -14.59
CA SER A 412 -2.76 23.84 -15.87
C SER A 412 -3.92 23.67 -16.85
N ASP A 413 -3.86 24.40 -17.99
CA ASP A 413 -4.82 24.28 -19.10
C ASP A 413 -4.49 23.09 -20.03
N MET A 414 -3.84 22.04 -19.52
CA MET A 414 -3.50 20.85 -20.29
C MET A 414 -4.77 20.17 -20.82
N THR A 415 -4.79 19.88 -22.12
CA THR A 415 -5.92 19.16 -22.72
C THR A 415 -5.89 17.68 -22.38
N PRO A 416 -7.01 16.94 -22.45
CA PRO A 416 -7.03 15.48 -22.29
C PRO A 416 -6.05 14.73 -23.21
N GLU A 417 -5.87 15.20 -24.44
CA GLU A 417 -4.93 14.60 -25.40
C GLU A 417 -3.49 14.82 -24.94
N GLN A 418 -3.12 16.04 -24.53
CA GLN A 418 -1.79 16.36 -24.00
C GLN A 418 -1.49 15.58 -22.71
N PHE A 419 -2.50 15.38 -21.88
CA PHE A 419 -2.37 14.56 -20.67
C PHE A 419 -1.95 13.12 -21.00
N LEU A 420 -2.60 12.49 -21.98
CA LEU A 420 -2.23 11.13 -22.41
C LEU A 420 -0.83 11.09 -23.05
N GLU A 421 -0.46 12.11 -23.86
CA GLU A 421 0.89 12.20 -24.44
C GLU A 421 1.96 12.29 -23.35
N GLU A 422 1.71 13.04 -22.27
CA GLU A 422 2.63 13.12 -21.12
C GLU A 422 2.66 11.84 -20.28
N LEU A 423 1.52 11.14 -20.11
CA LEU A 423 1.50 9.82 -19.49
C LEU A 423 2.32 8.81 -20.29
N ASP A 424 2.16 8.78 -21.64
CA ASP A 424 2.97 7.93 -22.52
C ASP A 424 4.48 8.24 -22.42
N ALA A 425 4.83 9.52 -22.33
CA ALA A 425 6.22 9.93 -22.16
C ALA A 425 6.79 9.49 -20.80
N GLY A 426 6.04 9.65 -19.72
CA GLY A 426 6.40 9.17 -18.38
C GLY A 426 6.55 7.65 -18.34
N TRP A 427 5.63 6.94 -19.00
CA TRP A 427 5.70 5.48 -19.13
C TRP A 427 6.95 4.99 -19.87
N ALA A 428 7.26 5.63 -21.00
CA ALA A 428 8.46 5.33 -21.77
C ALA A 428 9.76 5.63 -20.99
N GLU A 429 9.76 6.64 -20.13
CA GLU A 429 10.91 6.95 -19.26
C GLU A 429 11.11 5.89 -18.19
N ALA A 430 10.03 5.41 -17.57
CA ALA A 430 10.06 4.35 -16.56
C ALA A 430 10.61 3.00 -17.09
N ASN A 431 10.57 2.79 -18.40
CA ASN A 431 11.04 1.56 -19.05
C ASN A 431 12.45 1.67 -19.66
N LYS A 432 13.19 2.76 -19.39
CA LYS A 432 14.60 2.91 -19.85
C LYS A 432 15.56 2.26 -18.86
#